data_c437f228cfbfa0b6b08842c886a7fec2
#
_entry.id   c437f228cfbfa0b6b08842c886a7fec2
#
_cell.length_a   1.000
_cell.length_b   1.000
_cell.length_c   1.000
_cell.angle_alpha   90.00
_cell.angle_beta   90.00
_cell.angle_gamma   90.00
#
_symmetry.space_group_name_H-M   'P 1'
#
loop_
_entity.id
_entity.type
_entity.pdbx_description
1 polymer ?
#
loop_
_entity_poly.entity_id
_entity_poly.type
_entity_poly.pdbx_seq_one_letter_code
_entity_poly.pdbx_strand_id
1 'polypeptide(L)'
;MNKKLLIVASIIFLGIIISGIGITKGYTQSSISEKLSKDAFENATEKVEVKSIFDADFPIAEKIINQDSSFLPEQFRSNPEEYQPKSMGNPYKVYTVDKGFVQKYKLSGQFGSILSGEYLWEVPILDNAGRVVSSSAVWKNNGKWEVALTGLNIPPDFIQLSSDNDLLTKLLINKDLTKFKELKHIRVFKMDAIYLVSESGDEYIIPMSFRPDLVGLDNLKVYTADEAMKVIDERVVSGVDDNGVILSN
;
A
#
# COMPACT_ATOMS: atom_id res chain seq x y z
N MET A 1 33.08 4.58 -47.30
CA MET A 1 32.76 4.57 -45.85
C MET A 1 33.53 3.42 -45.21
N ASN A 2 34.40 3.72 -44.29
CA ASN A 2 35.43 2.79 -43.80
C ASN A 2 34.79 1.82 -42.75
N LYS A 3 34.79 0.52 -43.05
CA LYS A 3 34.21 -0.52 -42.16
C LYS A 3 34.73 -0.46 -40.71
N LYS A 4 35.95 0.04 -40.51
CA LYS A 4 36.52 0.27 -39.15
C LYS A 4 35.84 1.39 -38.39
N LEU A 5 35.31 2.41 -39.06
CA LEU A 5 34.58 3.52 -38.42
C LEU A 5 33.19 3.08 -37.93
N LEU A 6 32.57 2.16 -38.68
CA LEU A 6 31.26 1.62 -38.34
C LEU A 6 31.32 0.72 -37.07
N ILE A 7 32.41 -0.05 -36.91
CA ILE A 7 32.62 -0.91 -35.75
C ILE A 7 32.87 -0.08 -34.47
N VAL A 8 33.65 1.02 -34.59
CA VAL A 8 33.90 1.92 -33.45
C VAL A 8 32.62 2.65 -33.04
N ALA A 9 31.79 3.11 -33.99
CA ALA A 9 30.51 3.73 -33.69
C ALA A 9 29.53 2.76 -33.04
N SER A 10 29.52 1.49 -33.48
CA SER A 10 28.68 0.44 -32.87
C SER A 10 29.10 0.08 -31.42
N ILE A 11 30.41 0.07 -31.16
CA ILE A 11 30.94 -0.21 -29.83
C ILE A 11 30.64 0.96 -28.86
N ILE A 12 30.72 2.20 -29.32
CA ILE A 12 30.38 3.38 -28.50
C ILE A 12 28.87 3.40 -28.21
N PHE A 13 28.03 3.02 -29.18
CA PHE A 13 26.58 2.94 -28.96
C PHE A 13 26.18 1.80 -28.01
N LEU A 14 26.86 0.65 -28.08
CA LEU A 14 26.67 -0.43 -27.09
C LEU A 14 27.19 -0.03 -25.70
N GLY A 15 28.29 0.71 -25.62
CA GLY A 15 28.83 1.19 -24.34
C GLY A 15 27.91 2.16 -23.61
N ILE A 16 27.22 3.02 -24.37
CA ILE A 16 26.24 3.98 -23.76
C ILE A 16 24.98 3.28 -23.32
N ILE A 17 24.52 2.24 -24.02
CA ILE A 17 23.37 1.43 -23.61
C ILE A 17 23.70 0.61 -22.35
N ILE A 18 24.92 0.08 -22.23
CA ILE A 18 25.36 -0.69 -21.06
C ILE A 18 25.59 0.22 -19.83
N SER A 19 26.07 1.44 -20.03
CA SER A 19 26.23 2.41 -18.93
C SER A 19 24.89 3.00 -18.45
N GLY A 20 23.89 3.10 -19.33
CA GLY A 20 22.52 3.50 -18.95
C GLY A 20 21.76 2.43 -18.16
N ILE A 21 22.07 1.13 -18.35
CA ILE A 21 21.48 0.01 -17.61
C ILE A 21 22.15 -0.16 -16.24
N GLY A 22 23.34 0.38 -16.03
CA GLY A 22 24.11 0.24 -14.78
C GLY A 22 23.58 1.04 -13.59
N ILE A 23 22.73 2.04 -13.81
CA ILE A 23 22.19 2.89 -12.73
C ILE A 23 20.88 2.33 -12.15
N THR A 24 20.22 1.39 -12.84
CA THR A 24 18.96 0.79 -12.38
C THR A 24 19.12 -0.54 -11.62
N LYS A 25 20.32 -1.03 -11.41
CA LYS A 25 20.57 -2.33 -10.74
C LYS A 25 20.41 -2.32 -9.21
N GLY A 26 19.94 -1.24 -8.60
CA GLY A 26 19.65 -1.17 -7.16
C GLY A 26 18.17 -1.35 -6.80
N TYR A 27 17.27 -1.22 -7.75
CA TYR A 27 15.83 -1.39 -7.52
C TYR A 27 15.38 -2.63 -8.29
N THR A 28 15.27 -3.74 -7.59
CA THR A 28 14.46 -4.85 -8.07
C THR A 28 13.05 -4.33 -8.26
N GLN A 29 12.56 -4.39 -9.49
CA GLN A 29 11.21 -4.03 -9.94
C GLN A 29 10.13 -4.94 -9.33
N SER A 30 10.16 -5.16 -8.02
CA SER A 30 9.06 -5.83 -7.35
C SER A 30 7.98 -4.82 -7.05
N SER A 31 6.73 -5.14 -7.39
CA SER A 31 5.58 -4.32 -7.03
C SER A 31 5.57 -4.03 -5.52
N ILE A 32 4.90 -2.96 -5.09
CA ILE A 32 4.74 -2.68 -3.65
C ILE A 32 4.10 -3.86 -2.93
N SER A 33 3.11 -4.49 -3.54
CA SER A 33 2.49 -5.70 -3.01
C SER A 33 3.53 -6.82 -2.81
N GLU A 34 4.48 -6.98 -3.71
CA GLU A 34 5.56 -7.95 -3.60
C GLU A 34 6.54 -7.61 -2.47
N LYS A 35 6.92 -6.33 -2.31
CA LYS A 35 7.79 -5.87 -1.22
C LYS A 35 7.09 -5.92 0.14
N LEU A 36 5.79 -5.64 0.19
CA LEU A 36 5.01 -5.68 1.42
C LEU A 36 4.59 -7.10 1.81
N SER A 37 4.48 -8.02 0.88
CA SER A 37 3.76 -9.27 1.10
C SER A 37 4.61 -10.53 1.05
N LYS A 38 5.39 -10.73 -0.01
CA LYS A 38 5.86 -12.09 -0.33
C LYS A 38 6.74 -12.69 0.76
N ASP A 39 7.76 -11.96 1.18
CA ASP A 39 8.69 -12.46 2.19
C ASP A 39 8.08 -12.47 3.59
N ALA A 40 7.18 -11.51 3.88
CA ALA A 40 6.56 -11.40 5.20
C ALA A 40 5.53 -12.51 5.45
N PHE A 41 4.67 -12.84 4.46
CA PHE A 41 3.66 -13.88 4.61
C PHE A 41 4.25 -15.28 4.53
N GLU A 42 5.15 -15.52 3.59
CA GLU A 42 5.78 -16.84 3.41
C GLU A 42 6.55 -17.29 4.65
N ASN A 43 7.12 -16.34 5.40
CA ASN A 43 7.87 -16.59 6.63
C ASN A 43 7.06 -16.41 7.92
N ALA A 44 5.76 -16.08 7.84
CA ALA A 44 4.93 -15.89 9.01
C ALA A 44 4.60 -17.22 9.71
N THR A 45 4.72 -17.24 11.03
CA THR A 45 4.40 -18.42 11.85
C THR A 45 2.91 -18.77 11.76
N GLU A 46 2.05 -17.80 11.56
CA GLU A 46 0.60 -17.92 11.41
C GLU A 46 0.13 -18.20 9.98
N LYS A 47 1.03 -18.32 9.01
CA LYS A 47 0.70 -18.48 7.58
C LYS A 47 -0.36 -19.55 7.30
N VAL A 48 -0.21 -20.73 7.90
CA VAL A 48 -1.11 -21.86 7.65
C VAL A 48 -2.52 -21.55 8.14
N GLU A 49 -2.64 -20.98 9.34
CA GLU A 49 -3.92 -20.62 9.94
C GLU A 49 -4.58 -19.50 9.13
N VAL A 50 -3.86 -18.43 8.87
CA VAL A 50 -4.36 -17.25 8.12
C VAL A 50 -4.77 -17.64 6.70
N LYS A 51 -3.97 -18.45 6.02
CA LYS A 51 -4.32 -18.95 4.68
C LYS A 51 -5.60 -19.76 4.69
N SER A 52 -5.78 -20.66 5.67
CA SER A 52 -7.00 -21.45 5.80
C SER A 52 -8.25 -20.58 5.97
N ILE A 53 -8.13 -19.47 6.71
CA ILE A 53 -9.24 -18.52 6.90
C ILE A 53 -9.56 -17.81 5.58
N PHE A 54 -8.56 -17.35 4.85
CA PHE A 54 -8.77 -16.71 3.54
C PHE A 54 -9.38 -17.67 2.52
N ASP A 55 -8.90 -18.93 2.48
CA ASP A 55 -9.44 -19.93 1.59
C ASP A 55 -10.93 -20.24 1.88
N ALA A 56 -11.33 -20.16 3.15
CA ALA A 56 -12.74 -20.32 3.56
C ALA A 56 -13.58 -19.07 3.30
N ASP A 57 -13.00 -17.87 3.40
CA ASP A 57 -13.69 -16.59 3.19
C ASP A 57 -13.87 -16.25 1.71
N PHE A 58 -12.97 -16.69 0.84
CA PHE A 58 -12.98 -16.31 -0.58
C PHE A 58 -14.31 -16.60 -1.31
N PRO A 59 -14.97 -17.77 -1.16
CA PRO A 59 -16.28 -18.00 -1.78
C PRO A 59 -17.36 -17.04 -1.29
N ILE A 60 -17.25 -16.55 -0.05
CA ILE A 60 -18.18 -15.58 0.54
C ILE A 60 -17.92 -14.21 -0.10
N ALA A 61 -16.67 -13.79 -0.20
CA ALA A 61 -16.25 -12.58 -0.85
C ALA A 61 -16.67 -12.54 -2.33
N GLU A 62 -16.39 -13.63 -3.07
CA GLU A 62 -16.83 -13.80 -4.47
C GLU A 62 -18.34 -13.62 -4.62
N LYS A 63 -19.12 -14.26 -3.76
CA LYS A 63 -20.59 -14.13 -3.78
C LYS A 63 -21.05 -12.70 -3.50
N ILE A 64 -20.49 -12.04 -2.48
CA ILE A 64 -20.88 -10.68 -2.10
C ILE A 64 -20.57 -9.71 -3.24
N ILE A 65 -19.37 -9.75 -3.80
CA ILE A 65 -18.93 -8.85 -4.87
C ILE A 65 -19.74 -9.07 -6.14
N ASN A 66 -20.07 -10.32 -6.49
CA ASN A 66 -20.89 -10.63 -7.66
C ASN A 66 -22.37 -10.22 -7.50
N GLN A 67 -22.86 -10.14 -6.25
CA GLN A 67 -24.25 -9.72 -5.97
C GLN A 67 -24.42 -8.21 -5.86
N ASP A 68 -23.36 -7.49 -5.45
CA ASP A 68 -23.41 -6.04 -5.24
C ASP A 68 -22.12 -5.38 -5.74
N SER A 69 -22.25 -4.73 -6.90
CA SER A 69 -21.13 -4.01 -7.52
C SER A 69 -20.59 -2.83 -6.69
N SER A 70 -21.28 -2.43 -5.61
CA SER A 70 -20.78 -1.39 -4.70
C SER A 70 -19.50 -1.81 -3.98
N PHE A 71 -19.22 -3.10 -3.89
CA PHE A 71 -17.97 -3.66 -3.36
C PHE A 71 -16.79 -3.60 -4.35
N LEU A 72 -17.07 -3.30 -5.62
CA LEU A 72 -16.01 -3.01 -6.59
C LEU A 72 -15.54 -1.56 -6.47
N PRO A 73 -14.27 -1.29 -6.77
CA PRO A 73 -13.78 0.07 -6.98
C PRO A 73 -14.64 0.83 -7.98
N GLU A 74 -14.83 2.13 -7.75
CA GLU A 74 -15.77 2.95 -8.53
C GLU A 74 -15.56 2.85 -10.05
N GLN A 75 -14.31 2.83 -10.48
CA GLN A 75 -13.93 2.71 -11.89
C GLN A 75 -14.37 1.38 -12.55
N PHE A 76 -14.71 0.36 -11.77
CA PHE A 76 -15.11 -0.97 -12.24
C PHE A 76 -16.64 -1.19 -12.21
N ARG A 77 -17.37 -0.31 -11.54
CA ARG A 77 -18.84 -0.48 -11.34
C ARG A 77 -19.66 -0.32 -12.61
N SER A 78 -19.14 0.37 -13.61
CA SER A 78 -19.85 0.57 -14.88
C SER A 78 -19.96 -0.71 -15.71
N ASN A 79 -19.06 -1.67 -15.50
CA ASN A 79 -19.04 -2.95 -16.22
C ASN A 79 -18.60 -4.11 -15.29
N PRO A 80 -19.40 -4.41 -14.25
CA PRO A 80 -18.99 -5.33 -13.18
C PRO A 80 -18.69 -6.76 -13.66
N GLU A 81 -19.27 -7.16 -14.80
CA GLU A 81 -19.07 -8.50 -15.37
C GLU A 81 -17.64 -8.75 -15.83
N GLU A 82 -16.89 -7.71 -16.16
CA GLU A 82 -15.46 -7.81 -16.52
C GLU A 82 -14.52 -7.96 -15.32
N TYR A 83 -15.01 -7.63 -14.12
CA TYR A 83 -14.20 -7.52 -12.91
C TYR A 83 -14.61 -8.52 -11.82
N GLN A 84 -15.09 -9.67 -12.25
CA GLN A 84 -15.53 -10.71 -11.32
C GLN A 84 -14.32 -11.30 -10.57
N PRO A 85 -14.43 -11.52 -9.25
CA PRO A 85 -13.43 -12.22 -8.44
C PRO A 85 -13.10 -13.58 -9.02
N LYS A 86 -11.81 -13.94 -9.04
CA LYS A 86 -11.35 -15.21 -9.58
C LYS A 86 -10.32 -15.91 -8.71
N SER A 87 -9.49 -15.14 -8.04
CA SER A 87 -8.39 -15.67 -7.21
C SER A 87 -8.02 -14.68 -6.12
N MET A 88 -7.20 -15.13 -5.20
CA MET A 88 -6.54 -14.28 -4.22
C MET A 88 -5.09 -14.03 -4.61
N GLY A 89 -4.62 -12.81 -4.34
CA GLY A 89 -3.21 -12.45 -4.45
C GLY A 89 -2.41 -12.84 -3.21
N ASN A 90 -1.22 -12.27 -3.08
CA ASN A 90 -0.37 -12.48 -1.91
C ASN A 90 -0.86 -11.61 -0.73
N PRO A 91 -1.08 -12.20 0.46
CA PRO A 91 -1.42 -11.43 1.65
C PRO A 91 -0.28 -10.48 2.06
N TYR A 92 -0.64 -9.33 2.62
CA TYR A 92 0.29 -8.36 3.17
C TYR A 92 -0.19 -7.84 4.53
N LYS A 93 0.75 -7.36 5.35
CA LYS A 93 0.43 -6.77 6.65
C LYS A 93 -0.05 -5.35 6.50
N VAL A 94 -1.12 -5.02 7.21
CA VAL A 94 -1.60 -3.65 7.40
C VAL A 94 -1.47 -3.31 8.88
N TYR A 95 -0.67 -2.32 9.18
CA TYR A 95 -0.47 -1.84 10.54
C TYR A 95 -1.46 -0.74 10.83
N THR A 96 -1.98 -0.73 12.05
CA THR A 96 -2.86 0.33 12.54
C THR A 96 -2.13 1.23 13.50
N VAL A 97 -2.75 2.33 13.88
CA VAL A 97 -2.23 3.23 14.90
C VAL A 97 -2.99 3.02 16.23
N ASP A 98 -2.33 3.32 17.32
CA ASP A 98 -2.94 3.26 18.65
C ASP A 98 -3.99 4.37 18.84
N LYS A 99 -4.93 4.16 19.76
CA LYS A 99 -5.83 5.23 20.21
C LYS A 99 -5.00 6.39 20.78
N GLY A 100 -5.41 7.62 20.47
CA GLY A 100 -4.69 8.81 20.92
C GLY A 100 -3.33 8.99 20.21
N PHE A 101 -3.16 8.44 19.02
CA PHE A 101 -1.92 8.48 18.27
C PHE A 101 -1.37 9.89 18.06
N VAL A 102 -2.24 10.89 17.89
CA VAL A 102 -1.82 12.30 17.74
C VAL A 102 -1.05 12.77 18.96
N GLN A 103 -1.54 12.48 20.18
CA GLN A 103 -0.84 12.86 21.41
C GLN A 103 0.46 12.07 21.59
N LYS A 104 0.46 10.79 21.26
CA LYS A 104 1.69 9.98 21.27
C LYS A 104 2.74 10.53 20.31
N TYR A 105 2.32 10.91 19.11
CA TYR A 105 3.22 11.55 18.16
C TYR A 105 3.80 12.87 18.70
N LYS A 106 2.97 13.77 19.25
CA LYS A 106 3.43 15.02 19.86
C LYS A 106 4.47 14.82 20.95
N LEU A 107 4.42 13.71 21.66
CA LEU A 107 5.38 13.38 22.72
C LEU A 107 6.67 12.76 22.19
N SER A 108 6.59 11.93 21.15
CA SER A 108 7.74 11.17 20.64
C SER A 108 8.46 11.85 19.47
N GLY A 109 7.73 12.61 18.66
CA GLY A 109 8.23 13.13 17.38
C GLY A 109 8.53 12.04 16.33
N GLN A 110 8.07 10.79 16.56
CA GLN A 110 8.37 9.67 15.69
C GLN A 110 7.08 8.93 15.29
N PHE A 111 6.83 8.80 14.01
CA PHE A 111 5.63 8.12 13.51
C PHE A 111 5.67 6.61 13.79
N GLY A 112 6.82 5.99 13.68
CA GLY A 112 6.99 4.57 14.02
C GLY A 112 6.56 4.23 15.44
N SER A 113 6.66 5.18 16.39
CA SER A 113 6.27 4.97 17.79
C SER A 113 4.76 4.92 18.03
N ILE A 114 3.96 5.42 17.09
CA ILE A 114 2.49 5.40 17.18
C ILE A 114 1.87 4.21 16.48
N LEU A 115 2.63 3.46 15.70
CA LEU A 115 2.15 2.24 15.10
C LEU A 115 1.83 1.22 16.17
N SER A 116 0.66 0.62 16.08
CA SER A 116 0.30 -0.52 16.92
C SER A 116 1.28 -1.67 16.69
N GLY A 117 1.63 -2.41 17.74
CA GLY A 117 2.32 -3.68 17.61
C GLY A 117 1.43 -4.76 16.94
N GLU A 118 0.14 -4.50 16.84
CA GLU A 118 -0.83 -5.35 16.18
C GLU A 118 -0.94 -5.00 14.70
N TYR A 119 -1.27 -6.00 13.90
CA TYR A 119 -1.51 -5.85 12.47
C TYR A 119 -2.63 -6.80 12.04
N LEU A 120 -3.21 -6.51 10.91
CA LEU A 120 -4.08 -7.44 10.21
C LEU A 120 -3.36 -7.96 8.96
N TRP A 121 -3.74 -9.13 8.49
CA TRP A 121 -3.41 -9.60 7.17
C TRP A 121 -4.53 -9.21 6.23
N GLU A 122 -4.18 -8.62 5.10
CA GLU A 122 -5.11 -8.30 4.03
C GLU A 122 -4.69 -9.03 2.77
N VAL A 123 -5.64 -9.65 2.06
CA VAL A 123 -5.40 -10.37 0.83
C VAL A 123 -6.15 -9.69 -0.31
N PRO A 124 -5.46 -9.29 -1.40
CA PRO A 124 -6.14 -8.77 -2.59
C PRO A 124 -6.96 -9.85 -3.26
N ILE A 125 -8.15 -9.50 -3.69
CA ILE A 125 -9.01 -10.32 -4.54
C ILE A 125 -8.81 -9.87 -5.98
N LEU A 126 -8.48 -10.81 -6.85
CA LEU A 126 -8.08 -10.57 -8.23
C LEU A 126 -9.12 -11.08 -9.20
N ASP A 127 -9.32 -10.36 -10.31
CA ASP A 127 -10.10 -10.81 -11.46
C ASP A 127 -9.32 -11.76 -12.38
N ASN A 128 -9.92 -12.14 -13.49
CA ASN A 128 -9.29 -13.01 -14.51
C ASN A 128 -8.03 -12.41 -15.16
N ALA A 129 -7.90 -11.09 -15.16
CA ALA A 129 -6.73 -10.39 -15.70
C ALA A 129 -5.65 -10.12 -14.63
N GLY A 130 -5.87 -10.58 -13.38
CA GLY A 130 -4.97 -10.33 -12.25
C GLY A 130 -5.07 -8.92 -11.68
N ARG A 131 -6.14 -8.18 -12.02
CA ARG A 131 -6.36 -6.84 -11.46
C ARG A 131 -7.01 -6.95 -10.09
N VAL A 132 -6.59 -6.09 -9.16
CA VAL A 132 -7.17 -6.04 -7.81
C VAL A 132 -8.57 -5.44 -7.89
N VAL A 133 -9.58 -6.20 -7.49
CA VAL A 133 -10.99 -5.78 -7.53
C VAL A 133 -11.59 -5.59 -6.15
N SER A 134 -11.00 -6.16 -5.12
CA SER A 134 -11.41 -6.03 -3.73
C SER A 134 -10.32 -6.57 -2.81
N SER A 135 -10.56 -6.62 -1.51
CA SER A 135 -9.73 -7.38 -0.57
C SER A 135 -10.57 -7.99 0.55
N SER A 136 -9.99 -8.96 1.25
CA SER A 136 -10.47 -9.47 2.52
C SER A 136 -9.38 -9.34 3.57
N ALA A 137 -9.77 -9.16 4.83
CA ALA A 137 -8.83 -8.98 5.92
C ALA A 137 -9.13 -9.95 7.08
N VAL A 138 -8.06 -10.41 7.71
CA VAL A 138 -8.12 -11.17 8.96
C VAL A 138 -7.28 -10.47 10.03
N TRP A 139 -7.74 -10.53 11.26
CA TRP A 139 -7.07 -9.95 12.40
C TRP A 139 -6.92 -10.97 13.52
N LYS A 140 -6.11 -10.64 14.51
CA LYS A 140 -5.95 -11.47 15.69
C LYS A 140 -6.80 -10.94 16.82
N ASN A 141 -7.89 -11.65 17.15
CA ASN A 141 -8.79 -11.31 18.23
C ASN A 141 -8.67 -12.34 19.38
N ASN A 142 -8.36 -11.89 20.60
CA ASN A 142 -8.16 -12.76 21.76
C ASN A 142 -7.21 -13.96 21.48
N GLY A 143 -6.16 -13.71 20.73
CA GLY A 143 -5.14 -14.71 20.40
C GLY A 143 -5.49 -15.64 19.24
N LYS A 144 -6.67 -15.53 18.62
CA LYS A 144 -7.11 -16.32 17.47
C LYS A 144 -7.26 -15.45 16.25
N TRP A 145 -6.86 -15.97 15.10
CA TRP A 145 -7.10 -15.31 13.81
C TRP A 145 -8.55 -15.54 13.38
N GLU A 146 -9.20 -14.49 12.93
CA GLU A 146 -10.58 -14.52 12.43
C GLU A 146 -10.78 -13.49 11.31
N VAL A 147 -11.82 -13.67 10.51
CA VAL A 147 -12.20 -12.70 9.47
C VAL A 147 -12.56 -11.37 10.14
N ALA A 148 -11.86 -10.32 9.76
CA ALA A 148 -12.16 -8.96 10.17
C ALA A 148 -13.16 -8.30 9.21
N LEU A 149 -12.89 -8.42 7.91
CA LEU A 149 -13.68 -7.80 6.85
C LEU A 149 -13.59 -8.65 5.58
N THR A 150 -14.73 -8.74 4.87
CA THR A 150 -14.86 -9.44 3.59
C THR A 150 -15.33 -8.47 2.53
N GLY A 151 -14.71 -8.50 1.35
CA GLY A 151 -15.11 -7.64 0.24
C GLY A 151 -14.83 -6.15 0.49
N LEU A 152 -13.66 -5.83 1.04
CA LEU A 152 -13.22 -4.46 1.27
C LEU A 152 -13.07 -3.70 -0.04
N ASN A 153 -13.54 -2.47 -0.04
CA ASN A 153 -13.21 -1.52 -1.09
C ASN A 153 -11.75 -1.05 -0.91
N ILE A 154 -10.99 -1.00 -1.99
CA ILE A 154 -9.59 -0.62 -1.98
C ILE A 154 -9.44 0.76 -2.64
N PRO A 155 -8.67 1.69 -2.05
CA PRO A 155 -8.41 2.97 -2.69
C PRO A 155 -7.84 2.80 -4.11
N PRO A 156 -8.36 3.53 -5.11
CA PRO A 156 -7.88 3.44 -6.49
C PRO A 156 -6.38 3.68 -6.62
N ASP A 157 -5.83 4.56 -5.81
CA ASP A 157 -4.41 4.89 -5.78
C ASP A 157 -3.55 3.72 -5.27
N PHE A 158 -4.08 2.90 -4.33
CA PHE A 158 -3.41 1.67 -3.92
C PHE A 158 -3.39 0.63 -5.05
N ILE A 159 -4.50 0.52 -5.79
CA ILE A 159 -4.57 -0.35 -6.98
C ILE A 159 -3.54 0.09 -8.02
N GLN A 160 -3.48 1.39 -8.30
CA GLN A 160 -2.50 1.95 -9.22
C GLN A 160 -1.07 1.68 -8.74
N LEU A 161 -0.79 1.92 -7.46
CA LEU A 161 0.53 1.70 -6.89
C LEU A 161 0.94 0.22 -6.87
N SER A 162 -0.01 -0.69 -6.71
CA SER A 162 0.22 -2.14 -6.73
C SER A 162 0.41 -2.70 -8.14
N SER A 163 -0.13 -2.05 -9.17
CA SER A 163 -0.07 -2.47 -10.56
C SER A 163 1.06 -1.81 -11.38
N ASP A 164 1.50 -0.61 -11.00
CA ASP A 164 2.61 0.10 -11.63
C ASP A 164 3.89 -0.02 -10.79
N ASN A 165 4.76 -0.96 -11.18
CA ASN A 165 6.02 -1.22 -10.48
C ASN A 165 6.96 -0.01 -10.44
N ASP A 166 6.83 0.92 -11.38
CA ASP A 166 7.69 2.11 -11.49
C ASP A 166 7.13 3.30 -10.72
N LEU A 167 5.84 3.31 -10.38
CA LEU A 167 5.20 4.46 -9.76
C LEU A 167 5.83 4.82 -8.42
N LEU A 168 5.98 3.85 -7.50
CA LEU A 168 6.66 4.10 -6.23
C LEU A 168 8.07 4.62 -6.44
N THR A 169 8.81 4.01 -7.36
CA THR A 169 10.17 4.43 -7.68
C THR A 169 10.20 5.88 -8.15
N LYS A 170 9.28 6.28 -9.05
CA LYS A 170 9.16 7.67 -9.53
C LYS A 170 8.83 8.65 -8.40
N LEU A 171 7.90 8.27 -7.51
CA LEU A 171 7.53 9.09 -6.34
C LEU A 171 8.72 9.32 -5.41
N LEU A 172 9.51 8.28 -5.16
CA LEU A 172 10.66 8.34 -4.25
C LEU A 172 11.86 9.06 -4.85
N ILE A 173 12.14 8.88 -6.15
CA ILE A 173 13.24 9.59 -6.84
C ILE A 173 13.04 11.11 -6.77
N ASN A 174 11.81 11.59 -6.91
CA ASN A 174 11.50 13.02 -6.81
C ASN A 174 11.80 13.62 -5.43
N LYS A 175 12.06 12.80 -4.42
CA LYS A 175 12.44 13.18 -3.05
C LYS A 175 13.85 12.72 -2.65
N ASP A 176 14.67 12.30 -3.64
CA ASP A 176 16.00 11.72 -3.40
C ASP A 176 16.00 10.49 -2.46
N LEU A 177 14.85 9.84 -2.31
CA LEU A 177 14.65 8.67 -1.46
C LEU A 177 14.97 7.40 -2.25
N THR A 178 16.24 7.13 -2.46
CA THR A 178 16.67 5.98 -3.25
C THR A 178 16.82 4.69 -2.44
N LYS A 179 16.86 4.80 -1.10
CA LYS A 179 17.04 3.66 -0.20
C LYS A 179 16.22 3.85 1.08
N PHE A 180 15.67 2.77 1.58
CA PHE A 180 14.88 2.77 2.81
C PHE A 180 15.09 1.47 3.60
N LYS A 181 15.05 1.59 4.94
CA LYS A 181 15.18 0.47 5.89
C LYS A 181 13.86 -0.25 6.08
N GLU A 182 12.75 0.49 6.02
CA GLU A 182 11.43 0.00 6.37
C GLU A 182 10.40 0.49 5.36
N LEU A 183 9.48 -0.40 5.02
CA LEU A 183 8.31 -0.12 4.19
C LEU A 183 7.12 -0.87 4.79
N LYS A 184 6.06 -0.16 5.12
CA LYS A 184 4.84 -0.73 5.69
C LYS A 184 3.60 -0.17 5.01
N HIS A 185 2.58 -1.00 4.83
CA HIS A 185 1.23 -0.52 4.62
C HIS A 185 0.62 -0.21 5.99
N ILE A 186 0.10 0.98 6.14
CA ILE A 186 -0.53 1.44 7.37
C ILE A 186 -1.95 1.92 7.09
N ARG A 187 -2.81 1.83 8.10
CA ARG A 187 -4.16 2.39 8.07
C ARG A 187 -4.30 3.36 9.24
N VAL A 188 -4.47 4.63 8.92
CA VAL A 188 -4.52 5.72 9.90
C VAL A 188 -5.48 6.81 9.44
N PHE A 189 -6.32 7.30 10.33
CA PHE A 189 -7.18 8.46 10.09
C PHE A 189 -7.95 8.42 8.75
N LYS A 190 -8.73 7.36 8.51
CA LYS A 190 -9.53 7.15 7.27
C LYS A 190 -8.71 7.10 5.98
N MET A 191 -7.43 6.84 6.05
CA MET A 191 -6.60 6.62 4.88
C MET A 191 -5.79 5.35 5.03
N ASP A 192 -5.58 4.68 3.93
CA ASP A 192 -4.46 3.78 3.73
C ASP A 192 -3.26 4.61 3.33
N ALA A 193 -2.08 4.20 3.71
CA ALA A 193 -0.85 4.88 3.32
C ALA A 193 0.34 3.91 3.28
N ILE A 194 1.35 4.27 2.51
CA ILE A 194 2.66 3.66 2.64
C ILE A 194 3.47 4.50 3.63
N TYR A 195 3.93 3.86 4.69
CA TYR A 195 4.93 4.39 5.60
C TYR A 195 6.29 3.83 5.23
N LEU A 196 7.30 4.69 5.19
CA LEU A 196 8.67 4.27 4.93
C LEU A 196 9.66 5.04 5.80
N VAL A 197 10.77 4.38 6.12
CA VAL A 197 11.89 4.95 6.86
C VAL A 197 13.13 4.91 5.97
N SER A 198 13.73 6.06 5.71
CA SER A 198 14.97 6.18 4.94
C SER A 198 16.15 5.50 5.66
N GLU A 199 17.28 5.34 4.98
CA GLU A 199 18.52 4.87 5.63
C GLU A 199 19.04 5.83 6.71
N SER A 200 18.78 7.15 6.56
CA SER A 200 19.10 8.16 7.58
C SER A 200 18.19 8.09 8.81
N GLY A 201 17.04 7.46 8.71
CA GLY A 201 16.06 7.36 9.78
C GLY A 201 14.90 8.33 9.65
N ASP A 202 14.86 9.11 8.57
CA ASP A 202 13.74 10.02 8.30
C ASP A 202 12.49 9.23 7.91
N GLU A 203 11.35 9.66 8.41
CA GLU A 203 10.07 8.98 8.23
C GLU A 203 9.20 9.70 7.19
N TYR A 204 8.55 8.94 6.31
CA TYR A 204 7.72 9.47 5.23
C TYR A 204 6.40 8.70 5.12
N ILE A 205 5.37 9.43 4.65
CA ILE A 205 4.02 8.92 4.44
C ILE A 205 3.60 9.21 2.99
N ILE A 206 3.04 8.22 2.31
CA ILE A 206 2.41 8.37 1.00
C ILE A 206 0.94 8.01 1.16
N PRO A 207 0.04 9.01 1.23
CA PRO A 207 -1.39 8.78 1.44
C PRO A 207 -2.06 8.11 0.23
N MET A 208 -3.07 7.29 0.52
CA MET A 208 -3.98 6.67 -0.44
C MET A 208 -5.38 6.65 0.20
N SER A 209 -6.15 7.69 0.00
CA SER A 209 -7.47 7.84 0.62
C SER A 209 -8.57 7.86 -0.43
N PHE A 210 -9.75 7.31 -0.10
CA PHE A 210 -10.97 7.54 -0.87
C PHE A 210 -11.45 9.00 -0.81
N ARG A 211 -11.10 9.69 0.26
CA ARG A 211 -11.56 11.04 0.56
C ARG A 211 -10.36 11.92 0.98
N PRO A 212 -9.45 12.23 0.02
CA PRO A 212 -8.29 13.08 0.32
C PRO A 212 -8.72 14.47 0.82
N ASP A 213 -9.89 14.97 0.40
CA ASP A 213 -10.50 16.21 0.90
C ASP A 213 -10.78 16.19 2.41
N LEU A 214 -11.18 15.04 2.97
CA LEU A 214 -11.40 14.90 4.42
C LEU A 214 -10.08 14.74 5.19
N VAL A 215 -9.12 14.03 4.62
CA VAL A 215 -7.80 13.83 5.24
C VAL A 215 -6.95 15.10 5.16
N GLY A 216 -7.09 15.87 4.08
CA GLY A 216 -6.31 17.09 3.83
C GLY A 216 -4.92 16.81 3.25
N LEU A 217 -4.65 15.59 2.85
CA LEU A 217 -3.41 15.16 2.21
C LEU A 217 -3.69 14.70 0.78
N ASP A 218 -2.85 15.12 -0.16
CA ASP A 218 -2.94 14.69 -1.55
C ASP A 218 -2.49 13.23 -1.68
N ASN A 219 -3.26 12.41 -2.36
CA ASN A 219 -2.88 11.04 -2.64
C ASN A 219 -1.61 10.97 -3.51
N LEU A 220 -0.86 9.89 -3.33
CA LEU A 220 0.38 9.61 -4.08
C LEU A 220 1.45 10.71 -4.01
N LYS A 221 1.37 11.57 -3.00
CA LYS A 221 2.39 12.57 -2.70
C LYS A 221 3.20 12.13 -1.50
N VAL A 222 4.52 12.28 -1.58
CA VAL A 222 5.43 11.94 -0.48
C VAL A 222 5.50 13.10 0.50
N TYR A 223 5.07 12.88 1.73
CA TYR A 223 5.18 13.81 2.86
C TYR A 223 6.21 13.28 3.85
N THR A 224 6.89 14.17 4.55
CA THR A 224 7.54 13.78 5.80
C THR A 224 6.46 13.41 6.83
N ALA A 225 6.82 12.60 7.82
CA ALA A 225 5.88 12.26 8.90
C ALA A 225 5.36 13.51 9.62
N ASP A 226 6.22 14.50 9.84
CA ASP A 226 5.86 15.78 10.47
C ASP A 226 4.84 16.58 9.64
N GLU A 227 5.05 16.67 8.31
CA GLU A 227 4.10 17.35 7.42
C GLU A 227 2.73 16.65 7.45
N ALA A 228 2.70 15.31 7.37
CA ALA A 228 1.47 14.55 7.40
C ALA A 228 0.75 14.68 8.74
N MET A 229 1.46 14.53 9.85
CA MET A 229 0.89 14.58 11.20
C MET A 229 0.38 15.96 11.56
N LYS A 230 1.02 17.04 11.08
CA LYS A 230 0.51 18.40 11.26
C LYS A 230 -0.86 18.58 10.63
N VAL A 231 -1.05 18.12 9.38
CA VAL A 231 -2.33 18.19 8.69
C VAL A 231 -3.39 17.34 9.40
N ILE A 232 -3.04 16.11 9.82
CA ILE A 232 -3.94 15.20 10.54
C ILE A 232 -4.37 15.83 11.88
N ASP A 233 -3.44 16.42 12.65
CA ASP A 233 -3.75 17.07 13.93
C ASP A 233 -4.73 18.24 13.75
N GLU A 234 -4.52 19.08 12.74
CA GLU A 234 -5.43 20.17 12.41
C GLU A 234 -6.86 19.67 12.10
N ARG A 235 -6.98 18.50 11.46
CA ARG A 235 -8.26 17.87 11.14
C ARG A 235 -8.93 17.25 12.37
N VAL A 236 -8.18 16.58 13.21
CA VAL A 236 -8.67 16.01 14.47
C VAL A 236 -9.20 17.10 15.39
N VAL A 237 -8.46 18.22 15.54
CA VAL A 237 -8.88 19.37 16.37
C VAL A 237 -10.13 20.05 15.80
N SER A 238 -10.33 20.03 14.49
CA SER A 238 -11.51 20.66 13.85
C SER A 238 -12.82 19.86 13.98
N GLY A 239 -12.87 18.81 14.79
CA GLY A 239 -14.10 18.09 15.13
C GLY A 239 -14.29 16.75 14.43
N VAL A 240 -13.21 16.21 13.85
CA VAL A 240 -13.17 14.82 13.38
C VAL A 240 -12.46 14.01 14.45
N ASP A 241 -13.12 13.02 15.05
CA ASP A 241 -12.48 12.18 16.07
C ASP A 241 -11.31 11.35 15.52
N ASP A 242 -10.54 10.71 16.40
CA ASP A 242 -9.39 9.85 16.05
C ASP A 242 -9.79 8.67 15.14
N ASN A 243 -11.09 8.38 15.00
CA ASN A 243 -11.65 7.38 14.10
C ASN A 243 -12.21 8.03 12.83
N GLY A 244 -12.11 9.37 12.73
CA GLY A 244 -12.61 10.14 11.60
C GLY A 244 -14.13 10.24 11.56
N VAL A 245 -14.84 10.02 12.66
CA VAL A 245 -16.26 10.32 12.79
C VAL A 245 -16.40 11.81 13.01
N ILE A 246 -17.20 12.49 12.19
CA ILE A 246 -17.57 13.88 12.43
C ILE A 246 -18.39 13.87 13.73
N LEU A 247 -17.84 14.45 14.78
CA LEU A 247 -18.61 14.69 15.99
C LEU A 247 -19.67 15.73 15.63
N SER A 248 -20.91 15.26 15.38
CA SER A 248 -22.06 16.16 15.30
C SER A 248 -22.24 16.82 16.66
N ASN A 249 -22.04 18.13 16.74
CA ASN A 249 -22.51 18.95 17.84
C ASN A 249 -24.03 18.89 17.96
#